data_868f1bca5b044ee52a8a1bfa3567497e
#
_entry.id   868f1bca5b044ee52a8a1bfa3567497e
#
_cell.length_a   1.000
_cell.length_b   1.000
_cell.length_c   1.000
_cell.angle_alpha   90.00
_cell.angle_beta   90.00
_cell.angle_gamma   90.00
#
_symmetry.space_group_name_H-M   'P 1'
#
loop_
_entity.id
_entity.type
_entity.pdbx_description
1 polymer ?
#
loop_
_entity_poly.entity_id
_entity_poly.type
_entity_poly.pdbx_seq_one_letter_code
_entity_poly.pdbx_strand_id
1 'polypeptide(L)'
;MNINEIARLAGVSRTTVSRYLNNGYVSEEKKEKIRKVIEETGYQPSTQAQMLRTKKTKLVGVVLPKINSDTISREVAGISDVLAKRGYQIILANTNNDIEEELKSLSLFRDNQVDGVIFIATMFTRKHKQMLKEYKVPIVILGQWLEGYPCVYQDDYYASYMITEKLLEKGQNAAYIGVTDRDEAVGAKRRKGFEAALHKKKVPVVPERMKIGNFTMESGYECAKELLQQTPLIDSLICATDTMAVGA
;
A
#
# COMPACT_ATOMS: atom_id res chain seq x y z
N MET A 1 20.52 21.03 -23.76
CA MET A 1 19.89 22.29 -24.23
C MET A 1 18.93 22.83 -23.18
N ASN A 2 18.77 24.15 -23.05
CA ASN A 2 17.90 24.76 -22.04
C ASN A 2 16.83 25.67 -22.69
N ILE A 3 15.85 26.11 -21.92
CA ILE A 3 14.70 26.92 -22.40
C ILE A 3 15.14 28.25 -23.06
N ASN A 4 16.27 28.84 -22.65
CA ASN A 4 16.76 30.07 -23.24
C ASN A 4 17.32 29.85 -24.66
N GLU A 5 17.95 28.70 -24.90
CA GLU A 5 18.45 28.29 -26.21
C GLU A 5 17.29 28.03 -27.17
N ILE A 6 16.22 27.34 -26.72
CA ILE A 6 15.01 27.16 -27.50
C ILE A 6 14.38 28.51 -27.87
N ALA A 7 14.28 29.44 -26.91
CA ALA A 7 13.74 30.76 -27.15
C ALA A 7 14.56 31.52 -28.21
N ARG A 8 15.89 31.45 -28.15
CA ARG A 8 16.79 32.05 -29.12
C ARG A 8 16.63 31.46 -30.52
N LEU A 9 16.58 30.12 -30.62
CA LEU A 9 16.44 29.42 -31.91
C LEU A 9 15.07 29.66 -32.55
N ALA A 10 14.00 29.71 -31.76
CA ALA A 10 12.64 29.97 -32.23
C ALA A 10 12.35 31.47 -32.48
N GLY A 11 13.29 32.37 -32.17
CA GLY A 11 13.10 33.82 -32.32
C GLY A 11 11.98 34.38 -31.42
N VAL A 12 11.79 33.83 -30.24
CA VAL A 12 10.73 34.25 -29.30
C VAL A 12 11.30 34.47 -27.88
N SER A 13 10.50 35.08 -27.00
CA SER A 13 10.93 35.26 -25.62
C SER A 13 10.87 33.94 -24.84
N ARG A 14 11.73 33.80 -23.80
CA ARG A 14 11.68 32.68 -22.83
C ARG A 14 10.27 32.49 -22.26
N THR A 15 9.57 33.60 -21.96
CA THR A 15 8.21 33.59 -21.43
C THR A 15 7.24 32.94 -22.43
N THR A 16 7.41 33.20 -23.74
CA THR A 16 6.60 32.61 -24.81
C THR A 16 6.81 31.09 -24.89
N VAL A 17 8.06 30.62 -24.85
CA VAL A 17 8.37 29.17 -24.81
C VAL A 17 7.79 28.54 -23.54
N SER A 18 7.94 29.20 -22.38
CA SER A 18 7.35 28.71 -21.13
C SER A 18 5.83 28.61 -21.18
N ARG A 19 5.14 29.56 -21.82
CA ARG A 19 3.68 29.48 -22.03
C ARG A 19 3.30 28.33 -22.95
N TYR A 20 4.01 28.16 -24.06
CA TYR A 20 3.81 27.04 -24.98
C TYR A 20 3.91 25.68 -24.28
N LEU A 21 5.00 25.45 -23.54
CA LEU A 21 5.26 24.21 -22.81
C LEU A 21 4.24 23.92 -21.69
N ASN A 22 3.46 24.93 -21.29
CA ASN A 22 2.45 24.82 -20.23
C ASN A 22 1.01 25.00 -20.74
N ASN A 23 0.78 24.78 -22.03
CA ASN A 23 -0.52 24.93 -22.67
C ASN A 23 -1.17 26.31 -22.46
N GLY A 24 -0.35 27.36 -22.21
CA GLY A 24 -0.82 28.72 -22.14
C GLY A 24 -1.03 29.33 -23.52
N TYR A 25 -1.71 30.46 -23.55
CA TYR A 25 -2.00 31.16 -24.83
C TYR A 25 -0.69 31.64 -25.50
N VAL A 26 -0.49 31.18 -26.74
CA VAL A 26 0.59 31.61 -27.67
C VAL A 26 -0.04 31.63 -29.07
N SER A 27 0.27 32.64 -29.89
CA SER A 27 -0.21 32.67 -31.27
C SER A 27 0.26 31.49 -32.10
N GLU A 28 -0.54 31.03 -33.07
CA GLU A 28 -0.26 29.85 -33.90
C GLU A 28 1.12 29.94 -34.60
N GLU A 29 1.45 31.12 -35.14
CA GLU A 29 2.76 31.35 -35.74
C GLU A 29 3.93 31.05 -34.79
N LYS A 30 3.84 31.52 -33.54
CA LYS A 30 4.85 31.31 -32.53
C LYS A 30 4.87 29.86 -32.02
N LYS A 31 3.72 29.21 -31.93
CA LYS A 31 3.63 27.80 -31.58
C LYS A 31 4.36 26.95 -32.60
N GLU A 32 4.16 27.23 -33.88
CA GLU A 32 4.79 26.48 -34.96
C GLU A 32 6.31 26.63 -34.95
N LYS A 33 6.83 27.85 -34.76
CA LYS A 33 8.27 28.10 -34.61
C LYS A 33 8.89 27.33 -33.43
N ILE A 34 8.20 27.33 -32.29
CA ILE A 34 8.68 26.62 -31.08
C ILE A 34 8.63 25.11 -31.32
N ARG A 35 7.54 24.59 -31.88
CA ARG A 35 7.35 23.17 -32.17
C ARG A 35 8.48 22.64 -33.08
N LYS A 36 8.76 23.33 -34.17
CA LYS A 36 9.82 22.98 -35.12
C LYS A 36 11.19 22.89 -34.43
N VAL A 37 11.54 23.89 -33.64
CA VAL A 37 12.81 23.90 -32.90
C VAL A 37 12.89 22.75 -31.89
N ILE A 38 11.80 22.44 -31.21
CA ILE A 38 11.76 21.33 -30.24
C ILE A 38 11.92 19.99 -30.97
N GLU A 39 11.25 19.78 -32.10
CA GLU A 39 11.36 18.58 -32.92
C GLU A 39 12.78 18.39 -33.47
N GLU A 40 13.40 19.46 -34.00
CA GLU A 40 14.76 19.43 -34.56
C GLU A 40 15.84 19.19 -33.49
N THR A 41 15.60 19.68 -32.26
CA THR A 41 16.60 19.64 -31.18
C THR A 41 16.41 18.50 -30.20
N GLY A 42 15.26 17.81 -30.24
CA GLY A 42 14.88 16.80 -29.24
C GLY A 42 14.76 17.37 -27.81
N TYR A 43 14.54 18.67 -27.68
CA TYR A 43 14.47 19.33 -26.38
C TYR A 43 13.32 18.77 -25.54
N GLN A 44 13.65 18.33 -24.35
CA GLN A 44 12.66 18.00 -23.30
C GLN A 44 12.76 19.01 -22.14
N PRO A 45 11.62 19.54 -21.67
CA PRO A 45 11.63 20.42 -20.51
C PRO A 45 12.23 19.73 -19.29
N SER A 46 13.15 20.39 -18.60
CA SER A 46 13.72 19.85 -17.36
C SER A 46 12.62 19.63 -16.31
N THR A 47 12.47 18.39 -15.85
CA THR A 47 11.57 18.01 -14.76
C THR A 47 11.87 18.82 -13.49
N GLN A 48 13.16 19.07 -13.21
CA GLN A 48 13.59 19.89 -12.08
C GLN A 48 13.09 21.34 -12.19
N ALA A 49 13.15 21.94 -13.39
CA ALA A 49 12.64 23.30 -13.61
C ALA A 49 11.11 23.37 -13.45
N GLN A 50 10.39 22.31 -13.85
CA GLN A 50 8.95 22.21 -13.61
C GLN A 50 8.64 22.03 -12.12
N MET A 51 9.39 21.19 -11.40
CA MET A 51 9.27 20.99 -9.95
C MET A 51 9.47 22.29 -9.17
N LEU A 52 10.53 23.04 -9.48
CA LEU A 52 10.82 24.32 -8.82
C LEU A 52 9.67 25.33 -9.00
N ARG A 53 9.00 25.30 -10.15
CA ARG A 53 7.91 26.23 -10.45
C ARG A 53 6.58 25.78 -9.83
N THR A 54 6.24 24.50 -9.96
CA THR A 54 4.96 23.95 -9.49
C THR A 54 4.97 23.58 -8.01
N LYS A 55 6.15 23.49 -7.42
CA LYS A 55 6.40 22.91 -6.08
C LYS A 55 5.85 21.49 -5.95
N LYS A 56 5.72 20.77 -7.08
CA LYS A 56 5.24 19.39 -7.14
C LYS A 56 6.22 18.52 -7.89
N THR A 57 6.51 17.36 -7.32
CA THR A 57 7.40 16.36 -7.92
C THR A 57 6.66 15.40 -8.85
N LYS A 58 5.33 15.31 -8.70
CA LYS A 58 4.50 14.30 -9.35
C LYS A 58 4.87 12.87 -8.98
N LEU A 59 5.47 12.69 -7.79
CA LEU A 59 5.84 11.41 -7.21
C LEU A 59 5.02 11.14 -5.96
N VAL A 60 4.56 9.90 -5.80
CA VAL A 60 3.93 9.38 -4.59
C VAL A 60 4.75 8.20 -4.08
N GLY A 61 5.18 8.27 -2.83
CA GLY A 61 5.84 7.15 -2.16
C GLY A 61 4.82 6.10 -1.73
N VAL A 62 5.10 4.83 -1.98
CA VAL A 62 4.29 3.71 -1.47
C VAL A 62 5.21 2.81 -0.66
N VAL A 63 5.01 2.79 0.66
CA VAL A 63 5.70 1.86 1.56
C VAL A 63 4.82 0.63 1.71
N LEU A 64 5.37 -0.54 1.44
CA LEU A 64 4.65 -1.80 1.43
C LEU A 64 5.40 -2.91 2.18
N PRO A 65 4.68 -3.83 2.86
CA PRO A 65 5.30 -4.86 3.69
C PRO A 65 5.95 -5.97 2.88
N LYS A 66 5.37 -6.35 1.72
CA LYS A 66 5.84 -7.49 0.94
C LYS A 66 5.33 -7.45 -0.50
N ILE A 67 6.22 -7.20 -1.46
CA ILE A 67 5.85 -7.01 -2.87
C ILE A 67 5.31 -8.29 -3.55
N ASN A 68 5.73 -9.45 -3.10
CA ASN A 68 5.32 -10.75 -3.64
C ASN A 68 4.03 -11.31 -3.00
N SER A 69 3.22 -10.47 -2.38
CA SER A 69 1.87 -10.80 -1.91
C SER A 69 0.85 -10.45 -3.00
N ASP A 70 -0.06 -11.38 -3.34
CA ASP A 70 -1.11 -11.15 -4.33
C ASP A 70 -2.01 -9.96 -3.98
N THR A 71 -2.37 -9.81 -2.72
CA THR A 71 -3.18 -8.69 -2.23
C THR A 71 -2.43 -7.38 -2.43
N ILE A 72 -1.19 -7.29 -1.94
CA ILE A 72 -0.38 -6.06 -2.03
C ILE A 72 -0.09 -5.70 -3.49
N SER A 73 0.21 -6.68 -4.35
CA SER A 73 0.46 -6.43 -5.79
C SER A 73 -0.77 -5.83 -6.47
N ARG A 74 -1.98 -6.34 -6.17
CA ARG A 74 -3.24 -5.80 -6.72
C ARG A 74 -3.55 -4.40 -6.19
N GLU A 75 -3.29 -4.13 -4.91
CA GLU A 75 -3.41 -2.80 -4.31
C GLU A 75 -2.48 -1.80 -5.00
N VAL A 76 -1.20 -2.17 -5.18
CA VAL A 76 -0.21 -1.33 -5.88
C VAL A 76 -0.62 -1.09 -7.33
N ALA A 77 -1.14 -2.10 -8.03
CA ALA A 77 -1.64 -1.94 -9.40
C ALA A 77 -2.80 -0.94 -9.46
N GLY A 78 -3.77 -1.04 -8.54
CA GLY A 78 -4.89 -0.10 -8.44
C GLY A 78 -4.45 1.33 -8.13
N ILE A 79 -3.51 1.50 -7.19
CA ILE A 79 -2.90 2.79 -6.85
C ILE A 79 -2.23 3.40 -8.09
N SER A 80 -1.40 2.59 -8.79
CA SER A 80 -0.67 3.02 -9.98
C SER A 80 -1.60 3.49 -11.09
N ASP A 81 -2.67 2.74 -11.37
CA ASP A 81 -3.63 3.10 -12.41
C ASP A 81 -4.34 4.45 -12.15
N VAL A 82 -4.75 4.68 -10.90
CA VAL A 82 -5.40 5.94 -10.52
C VAL A 82 -4.43 7.12 -10.57
N LEU A 83 -3.21 6.94 -10.09
CA LEU A 83 -2.20 7.99 -10.03
C LEU A 83 -1.67 8.34 -11.43
N ALA A 84 -1.44 7.35 -12.30
CA ALA A 84 -0.99 7.56 -13.67
C ALA A 84 -1.96 8.42 -14.48
N LYS A 85 -3.28 8.20 -14.35
CA LYS A 85 -4.32 9.02 -15.00
C LYS A 85 -4.27 10.49 -14.57
N ARG A 86 -3.64 10.80 -13.44
CA ARG A 86 -3.45 12.16 -12.91
C ARG A 86 -2.02 12.70 -13.12
N GLY A 87 -1.21 11.98 -13.88
CA GLY A 87 0.17 12.33 -14.20
C GLY A 87 1.12 12.19 -13.01
N TYR A 88 0.82 11.30 -12.05
CA TYR A 88 1.71 10.92 -10.95
C TYR A 88 2.40 9.59 -11.25
N GLN A 89 3.63 9.47 -10.78
CA GLN A 89 4.37 8.20 -10.74
C GLN A 89 4.50 7.72 -9.30
N ILE A 90 4.67 6.41 -9.11
CA ILE A 90 4.87 5.81 -7.79
C ILE A 90 6.34 5.41 -7.60
N ILE A 91 6.81 5.54 -6.38
CA ILE A 91 8.08 4.99 -5.91
C ILE A 91 7.75 3.96 -4.83
N LEU A 92 8.16 2.71 -5.05
CA LEU A 92 7.89 1.62 -4.12
C LEU A 92 9.06 1.42 -3.17
N ALA A 93 8.75 1.26 -1.88
CA ALA A 93 9.67 0.81 -0.85
C ALA A 93 9.14 -0.51 -0.25
N ASN A 94 9.79 -1.63 -0.58
CA ASN A 94 9.46 -2.95 -0.05
C ASN A 94 10.27 -3.20 1.21
N THR A 95 9.60 -3.43 2.34
CA THR A 95 10.22 -3.48 3.67
C THR A 95 10.40 -4.91 4.21
N ASN A 96 9.83 -5.90 3.53
CA ASN A 96 9.86 -7.31 3.95
C ASN A 96 9.35 -7.55 5.38
N ASN A 97 8.34 -6.79 5.81
CA ASN A 97 7.81 -6.77 7.19
C ASN A 97 8.84 -6.35 8.27
N ASP A 98 9.91 -5.66 7.87
CA ASP A 98 10.91 -5.15 8.81
C ASP A 98 10.56 -3.72 9.24
N ILE A 99 10.40 -3.54 10.56
CA ILE A 99 9.99 -2.25 11.16
C ILE A 99 11.05 -1.16 10.94
N GLU A 100 12.33 -1.50 11.02
CA GLU A 100 13.40 -0.50 10.85
C GLU A 100 13.52 -0.08 9.37
N GLU A 101 13.31 -1.00 8.43
CA GLU A 101 13.22 -0.67 6.99
C GLU A 101 11.96 0.13 6.66
N GLU A 102 10.82 -0.10 7.35
CA GLU A 102 9.62 0.77 7.24
C GLU A 102 9.94 2.20 7.67
N LEU A 103 10.53 2.37 8.86
CA LEU A 103 10.90 3.68 9.39
C LEU A 103 11.92 4.39 8.50
N LYS A 104 12.92 3.67 7.98
CA LYS A 104 13.92 4.20 7.06
C LYS A 104 13.30 4.66 5.75
N SER A 105 12.39 3.85 5.17
CA SER A 105 11.67 4.18 3.94
C SER A 105 10.75 5.38 4.13
N LEU A 106 10.03 5.45 5.24
CA LEU A 106 9.25 6.61 5.61
C LEU A 106 10.14 7.86 5.74
N SER A 107 11.27 7.79 6.46
CA SER A 107 12.21 8.91 6.55
C SER A 107 12.71 9.35 5.18
N LEU A 108 13.06 8.41 4.30
CA LEU A 108 13.51 8.69 2.95
C LEU A 108 12.46 9.48 2.15
N PHE A 109 11.19 9.10 2.19
CA PHE A 109 10.11 9.80 1.49
C PHE A 109 9.81 11.18 2.10
N ARG A 110 9.91 11.32 3.43
CA ARG A 110 9.81 12.63 4.08
C ARG A 110 10.85 13.61 3.55
N ASP A 111 12.09 13.14 3.40
CA ASP A 111 13.25 13.98 3.07
C ASP A 111 13.42 14.20 1.55
N ASN A 112 12.89 13.31 0.70
CA ASN A 112 13.05 13.33 -0.77
C ASN A 112 11.87 13.92 -1.56
N GLN A 113 11.08 14.79 -0.95
CA GLN A 113 10.09 15.64 -1.64
C GLN A 113 9.10 14.87 -2.53
N VAL A 114 8.51 13.79 -2.05
CA VAL A 114 7.32 13.23 -2.69
C VAL A 114 6.10 14.13 -2.41
N ASP A 115 5.10 14.12 -3.29
CA ASP A 115 3.88 14.92 -3.13
C ASP A 115 2.87 14.29 -2.15
N GLY A 116 3.08 13.03 -1.78
CA GLY A 116 2.28 12.28 -0.82
C GLY A 116 2.83 10.88 -0.59
N VAL A 117 2.33 10.22 0.45
CA VAL A 117 2.72 8.86 0.81
C VAL A 117 1.49 7.99 1.02
N ILE A 118 1.53 6.77 0.50
CA ILE A 118 0.61 5.69 0.85
C ILE A 118 1.41 4.68 1.66
N PHE A 119 0.99 4.45 2.89
CA PHE A 119 1.63 3.51 3.78
C PHE A 119 0.73 2.29 3.99
N ILE A 120 1.10 1.16 3.39
CA ILE A 120 0.44 -0.14 3.58
C ILE A 120 1.01 -0.73 4.87
N ALA A 121 0.34 -0.44 5.98
CA ALA A 121 0.86 -0.70 7.31
C ALA A 121 0.46 -2.08 7.81
N THR A 122 1.39 -2.77 8.50
CA THR A 122 1.12 -4.01 9.24
C THR A 122 0.96 -3.75 10.73
N MET A 123 1.78 -2.85 11.29
CA MET A 123 1.69 -2.46 12.69
C MET A 123 2.19 -1.02 12.91
N PHE A 124 1.75 -0.40 14.01
CA PHE A 124 2.18 0.93 14.40
C PHE A 124 2.94 0.93 15.73
N THR A 125 4.24 1.19 15.67
CA THR A 125 5.06 1.46 16.86
C THR A 125 4.96 2.92 17.29
N ARG A 126 5.49 3.24 18.48
CA ARG A 126 5.63 4.65 18.92
C ARG A 126 6.48 5.47 17.95
N LYS A 127 7.55 4.88 17.38
CA LYS A 127 8.41 5.53 16.39
C LYS A 127 7.63 5.90 15.12
N HIS A 128 6.78 4.98 14.60
CA HIS A 128 5.91 5.27 13.46
C HIS A 128 5.00 6.46 13.74
N LYS A 129 4.27 6.44 14.88
CA LYS A 129 3.34 7.51 15.26
C LYS A 129 4.04 8.86 15.42
N GLN A 130 5.27 8.87 15.93
CA GLN A 130 6.07 10.09 16.03
C GLN A 130 6.49 10.60 14.65
N MET A 131 7.06 9.73 13.81
CA MET A 131 7.53 10.09 12.47
C MET A 131 6.39 10.59 11.58
N LEU A 132 5.23 9.96 11.61
CA LEU A 132 4.07 10.37 10.83
C LEU A 132 3.60 11.80 11.16
N LYS A 133 3.75 12.26 12.40
CA LYS A 133 3.43 13.64 12.81
C LYS A 133 4.37 14.68 12.20
N GLU A 134 5.56 14.30 11.81
CA GLU A 134 6.57 15.19 11.21
C GLU A 134 6.38 15.41 9.71
N TYR A 135 5.49 14.63 9.08
CA TYR A 135 5.23 14.74 7.66
C TYR A 135 4.51 16.05 7.30
N LYS A 136 4.99 16.70 6.24
CA LYS A 136 4.39 17.92 5.68
C LYS A 136 3.53 17.65 4.45
N VAL A 137 3.59 16.44 3.92
CA VAL A 137 2.79 15.98 2.77
C VAL A 137 1.68 15.05 3.21
N PRO A 138 0.59 14.93 2.44
CA PRO A 138 -0.49 14.01 2.76
C PRO A 138 -0.01 12.55 2.88
N ILE A 139 -0.51 11.87 3.91
CA ILE A 139 -0.30 10.43 4.10
C ILE A 139 -1.66 9.75 4.13
N VAL A 140 -1.79 8.64 3.43
CA VAL A 140 -2.93 7.73 3.50
C VAL A 140 -2.44 6.39 4.05
N ILE A 141 -3.11 5.89 5.06
CA ILE A 141 -2.86 4.55 5.61
C ILE A 141 -3.75 3.55 4.87
N LEU A 142 -3.15 2.46 4.41
CA LEU A 142 -3.86 1.37 3.75
C LEU A 142 -3.70 0.07 4.56
N GLY A 143 -4.78 -0.70 4.65
CA GLY A 143 -4.84 -1.98 5.35
C GLY A 143 -5.16 -1.91 6.84
N GLN A 144 -4.93 -0.77 7.49
CA GLN A 144 -5.21 -0.58 8.92
C GLN A 144 -5.82 0.79 9.23
N TRP A 145 -6.40 0.92 10.42
CA TRP A 145 -6.87 2.19 10.93
C TRP A 145 -5.84 2.84 11.86
N LEU A 146 -5.62 4.13 11.69
CA LEU A 146 -4.82 4.96 12.57
C LEU A 146 -5.53 6.30 12.79
N GLU A 147 -5.80 6.63 14.07
CA GLU A 147 -6.44 7.88 14.43
C GLU A 147 -5.67 9.11 13.92
N GLY A 148 -6.40 10.07 13.35
CA GLY A 148 -5.86 11.33 12.84
C GLY A 148 -5.33 11.27 11.41
N TYR A 149 -5.46 10.13 10.71
CA TYR A 149 -5.03 9.95 9.32
C TYR A 149 -6.18 9.43 8.44
N PRO A 150 -6.21 9.81 7.15
CA PRO A 150 -7.05 9.12 6.18
C PRO A 150 -6.66 7.65 6.09
N CYS A 151 -7.63 6.74 6.27
CA CYS A 151 -7.40 5.31 6.25
C CYS A 151 -8.34 4.63 5.26
N VAL A 152 -7.81 3.64 4.53
CA VAL A 152 -8.58 2.71 3.70
C VAL A 152 -8.29 1.29 4.21
N TYR A 153 -9.30 0.61 4.72
CA TYR A 153 -9.14 -0.72 5.32
C TYR A 153 -10.44 -1.52 5.20
N GLN A 154 -10.34 -2.82 5.39
CA GLN A 154 -11.48 -3.73 5.42
C GLN A 154 -11.92 -3.96 6.88
N ASP A 155 -13.15 -4.39 7.06
CA ASP A 155 -13.62 -4.84 8.36
C ASP A 155 -13.19 -6.30 8.60
N ASP A 156 -11.92 -6.44 9.01
CA ASP A 156 -11.27 -7.73 9.27
C ASP A 156 -11.97 -8.56 10.35
N TYR A 157 -12.54 -7.87 11.36
CA TYR A 157 -13.31 -8.54 12.40
C TYR A 157 -14.59 -9.15 11.82
N TYR A 158 -15.37 -8.35 11.10
CA TYR A 158 -16.66 -8.82 10.59
C TYR A 158 -16.49 -9.85 9.47
N ALA A 159 -15.47 -9.70 8.62
CA ALA A 159 -15.16 -10.67 7.58
C ALA A 159 -14.82 -12.05 8.18
N SER A 160 -13.95 -12.09 9.21
CA SER A 160 -13.60 -13.32 9.91
C SER A 160 -14.78 -13.91 10.68
N TYR A 161 -15.58 -13.05 11.31
CA TYR A 161 -16.82 -13.46 11.98
C TYR A 161 -17.77 -14.15 11.00
N MET A 162 -18.07 -13.56 9.86
CA MET A 162 -19.00 -14.11 8.87
C MET A 162 -18.55 -15.45 8.30
N ILE A 163 -17.28 -15.56 7.92
CA ILE A 163 -16.77 -16.81 7.36
C ILE A 163 -16.78 -17.94 8.40
N THR A 164 -16.43 -17.61 9.65
CA THR A 164 -16.48 -18.58 10.76
C THR A 164 -17.91 -19.00 11.04
N GLU A 165 -18.86 -18.06 11.13
CA GLU A 165 -20.27 -18.39 11.35
C GLU A 165 -20.80 -19.33 10.28
N LYS A 166 -20.41 -19.12 9.01
CA LYS A 166 -20.78 -19.95 7.88
C LYS A 166 -20.22 -21.38 7.95
N LEU A 167 -18.96 -21.50 8.38
CA LEU A 167 -18.31 -22.82 8.56
C LEU A 167 -18.93 -23.60 9.72
N LEU A 168 -19.30 -22.94 10.80
CA LEU A 168 -19.96 -23.56 11.96
C LEU A 168 -21.37 -24.10 11.66
N GLU A 169 -21.95 -23.80 10.50
CA GLU A 169 -23.17 -24.47 10.03
C GLU A 169 -22.91 -25.92 9.62
N LYS A 170 -21.66 -26.27 9.29
CA LYS A 170 -21.26 -27.59 8.81
C LYS A 170 -20.61 -28.46 9.87
N GLY A 171 -19.96 -27.85 10.86
CA GLY A 171 -19.26 -28.56 11.93
C GLY A 171 -18.96 -27.62 13.11
N GLN A 172 -18.74 -28.19 14.30
CA GLN A 172 -18.53 -27.42 15.53
C GLN A 172 -17.10 -27.56 16.09
N ASN A 173 -16.25 -28.34 15.45
CA ASN A 173 -14.87 -28.55 15.89
C ASN A 173 -13.89 -27.69 15.06
N ALA A 174 -14.12 -26.37 15.08
CA ALA A 174 -13.31 -25.45 14.34
C ALA A 174 -11.94 -25.22 14.96
N ALA A 175 -10.92 -25.11 14.11
CA ALA A 175 -9.58 -24.67 14.46
C ALA A 175 -9.21 -23.37 13.72
N TYR A 176 -8.21 -22.66 14.23
CA TYR A 176 -7.79 -21.38 13.69
C TYR A 176 -6.26 -21.32 13.53
N ILE A 177 -5.82 -20.92 12.33
CA ILE A 177 -4.43 -20.55 12.08
C ILE A 177 -4.36 -19.05 11.84
N GLY A 178 -3.89 -18.32 12.85
CA GLY A 178 -3.72 -16.88 12.84
C GLY A 178 -2.30 -16.44 12.54
N VAL A 179 -2.08 -15.16 12.71
CA VAL A 179 -0.76 -14.52 12.73
C VAL A 179 -0.60 -13.73 14.01
N THR A 180 0.55 -13.11 14.22
CA THR A 180 0.82 -12.32 15.43
C THR A 180 -0.22 -11.23 15.66
N ASP A 181 -0.73 -11.12 16.89
CA ASP A 181 -1.67 -10.05 17.30
C ASP A 181 -1.07 -8.63 17.22
N ARG A 182 0.23 -8.50 17.00
CA ARG A 182 0.87 -7.20 16.72
C ARG A 182 0.37 -6.59 15.42
N ASP A 183 -0.03 -7.43 14.45
CA ASP A 183 -0.84 -7.01 13.33
C ASP A 183 -2.29 -6.86 13.80
N GLU A 184 -2.73 -5.63 14.00
CA GLU A 184 -4.07 -5.35 14.53
C GLU A 184 -5.18 -5.82 13.58
N ALA A 185 -5.00 -5.70 12.26
CA ALA A 185 -6.00 -6.07 11.27
C ALA A 185 -6.06 -7.60 11.08
N VAL A 186 -4.99 -8.18 10.55
CA VAL A 186 -4.98 -9.60 10.15
C VAL A 186 -4.82 -10.53 11.36
N GLY A 187 -4.04 -10.13 12.38
CA GLY A 187 -3.85 -10.89 13.60
C GLY A 187 -5.00 -10.73 14.58
N ALA A 188 -5.06 -9.58 15.26
CA ALA A 188 -5.97 -9.40 16.39
C ALA A 188 -7.45 -9.37 15.99
N LYS A 189 -7.84 -8.59 14.95
CA LYS A 189 -9.26 -8.44 14.57
C LYS A 189 -9.83 -9.72 13.96
N ARG A 190 -9.10 -10.41 13.07
CA ARG A 190 -9.58 -11.67 12.49
C ARG A 190 -9.74 -12.73 13.56
N ARG A 191 -8.80 -12.85 14.51
CA ARG A 191 -8.92 -13.75 15.64
C ARG A 191 -10.15 -13.44 16.50
N LYS A 192 -10.35 -12.17 16.87
CA LYS A 192 -11.53 -11.75 17.63
C LYS A 192 -12.85 -12.05 16.89
N GLY A 193 -12.87 -11.89 15.57
CA GLY A 193 -14.02 -12.26 14.74
C GLY A 193 -14.33 -13.75 14.80
N PHE A 194 -13.29 -14.60 14.69
CA PHE A 194 -13.40 -16.05 14.88
C PHE A 194 -13.96 -16.40 16.25
N GLU A 195 -13.37 -15.90 17.33
CA GLU A 195 -13.81 -16.15 18.71
C GLU A 195 -15.26 -15.69 18.94
N ALA A 196 -15.65 -14.53 18.40
CA ALA A 196 -17.01 -14.01 18.53
C ALA A 196 -18.06 -14.89 17.84
N ALA A 197 -17.72 -15.47 16.67
CA ALA A 197 -18.61 -16.41 15.99
C ALA A 197 -18.80 -17.72 16.78
N LEU A 198 -17.72 -18.25 17.39
CA LEU A 198 -17.80 -19.39 18.29
C LEU A 198 -18.72 -19.08 19.48
N HIS A 199 -18.52 -17.94 20.14
CA HIS A 199 -19.35 -17.53 21.27
C HIS A 199 -20.83 -17.42 20.90
N LYS A 200 -21.16 -16.81 19.76
CA LYS A 200 -22.55 -16.71 19.30
C LYS A 200 -23.22 -18.08 19.10
N LYS A 201 -22.46 -19.05 18.57
CA LYS A 201 -22.93 -20.41 18.37
C LYS A 201 -22.81 -21.29 19.61
N LYS A 202 -22.35 -20.74 20.74
CA LYS A 202 -22.10 -21.46 22.01
C LYS A 202 -21.09 -22.60 21.87
N VAL A 203 -20.16 -22.47 20.95
CA VAL A 203 -19.02 -23.37 20.77
C VAL A 203 -17.85 -22.87 21.61
N PRO A 204 -17.20 -23.69 22.43
CA PRO A 204 -16.10 -23.26 23.26
C PRO A 204 -14.86 -22.86 22.42
N VAL A 205 -14.18 -21.80 22.83
CA VAL A 205 -12.85 -21.48 22.30
C VAL A 205 -11.84 -22.43 22.95
N VAL A 206 -11.19 -23.25 22.17
CA VAL A 206 -10.21 -24.26 22.62
C VAL A 206 -8.82 -23.78 22.23
N PRO A 207 -7.97 -23.33 23.20
CA PRO A 207 -6.64 -22.80 22.89
C PRO A 207 -5.73 -23.74 22.07
N GLU A 208 -5.84 -25.06 22.32
CA GLU A 208 -5.09 -26.09 21.63
C GLU A 208 -5.43 -26.22 20.14
N ARG A 209 -6.59 -25.66 19.73
CA ARG A 209 -7.03 -25.58 18.35
C ARG A 209 -6.64 -24.26 17.66
N MET A 210 -5.78 -23.47 18.30
CA MET A 210 -5.31 -22.19 17.78
C MET A 210 -3.80 -22.20 17.59
N LYS A 211 -3.34 -21.87 16.39
CA LYS A 211 -1.92 -21.77 16.04
C LYS A 211 -1.61 -20.43 15.42
N ILE A 212 -0.35 -20.01 15.53
CA ILE A 212 0.16 -18.76 14.96
C ILE A 212 1.19 -19.08 13.89
N GLY A 213 0.88 -18.71 12.64
CA GLY A 213 1.79 -18.80 11.50
C GLY A 213 2.45 -17.44 11.18
N ASN A 214 3.03 -17.35 9.97
CA ASN A 214 3.84 -16.21 9.54
C ASN A 214 3.55 -15.70 8.11
N PHE A 215 2.31 -15.82 7.64
CA PHE A 215 1.86 -15.41 6.30
C PHE A 215 2.41 -16.26 5.12
N THR A 216 3.00 -17.43 5.35
CA THR A 216 3.51 -18.30 4.28
C THR A 216 2.73 -19.59 4.15
N MET A 217 2.79 -20.22 2.97
CA MET A 217 2.19 -21.56 2.74
C MET A 217 2.80 -22.58 3.68
N GLU A 218 4.13 -22.56 3.84
CA GLU A 218 4.87 -23.48 4.69
C GLU A 218 4.37 -23.41 6.14
N SER A 219 4.14 -22.18 6.65
CA SER A 219 3.64 -22.03 8.02
C SER A 219 2.17 -22.49 8.15
N GLY A 220 1.37 -22.30 7.10
CA GLY A 220 0.01 -22.85 7.02
C GLY A 220 0.03 -24.37 7.13
N TYR A 221 0.87 -25.02 6.32
CA TYR A 221 1.05 -26.47 6.32
C TYR A 221 1.51 -27.00 7.69
N GLU A 222 2.58 -26.46 8.26
CA GLU A 222 3.10 -26.95 9.55
C GLU A 222 2.10 -26.75 10.69
N CYS A 223 1.42 -25.60 10.75
CA CYS A 223 0.36 -25.36 11.72
C CYS A 223 -0.81 -26.34 11.56
N ALA A 224 -1.26 -26.59 10.35
CA ALA A 224 -2.37 -27.54 10.08
C ALA A 224 -1.96 -28.98 10.44
N LYS A 225 -0.77 -29.39 10.07
CA LYS A 225 -0.21 -30.70 10.41
C LYS A 225 -0.16 -30.92 11.93
N GLU A 226 0.34 -29.95 12.69
CA GLU A 226 0.37 -30.03 14.16
C GLU A 226 -1.06 -30.09 14.74
N LEU A 227 -1.98 -29.27 14.26
CA LEU A 227 -3.38 -29.27 14.71
C LEU A 227 -4.05 -30.61 14.49
N LEU A 228 -3.90 -31.21 13.31
CA LEU A 228 -4.51 -32.49 12.96
C LEU A 228 -3.91 -33.67 13.75
N GLN A 229 -2.61 -33.59 14.10
CA GLN A 229 -1.96 -34.60 14.95
C GLN A 229 -2.38 -34.52 16.40
N GLN A 230 -2.53 -33.29 16.94
CA GLN A 230 -2.86 -33.07 18.35
C GLN A 230 -4.36 -33.13 18.65
N THR A 231 -5.19 -32.79 17.68
CA THR A 231 -6.64 -32.69 17.81
C THR A 231 -7.36 -33.33 16.62
N PRO A 232 -7.44 -34.66 16.54
CA PRO A 232 -7.95 -35.39 15.37
C PRO A 232 -9.45 -35.17 15.04
N LEU A 233 -10.20 -34.50 15.92
CA LEU A 233 -11.64 -34.21 15.73
C LEU A 233 -11.93 -32.84 15.07
N ILE A 234 -10.92 -32.17 14.46
CA ILE A 234 -11.14 -30.93 13.73
C ILE A 234 -11.92 -31.23 12.46
N ASP A 235 -13.04 -30.51 12.27
CA ASP A 235 -13.91 -30.63 11.08
C ASP A 235 -13.86 -29.36 10.20
N SER A 236 -13.34 -28.26 10.72
CA SER A 236 -13.23 -26.99 10.03
C SER A 236 -11.95 -26.27 10.41
N LEU A 237 -11.26 -25.71 9.43
CA LEU A 237 -10.03 -24.94 9.63
C LEU A 237 -10.16 -23.55 9.00
N ILE A 238 -10.02 -22.52 9.82
CA ILE A 238 -10.01 -21.13 9.40
C ILE A 238 -8.60 -20.61 9.44
N CYS A 239 -8.12 -20.09 8.32
CA CYS A 239 -6.81 -19.46 8.21
C CYS A 239 -6.96 -17.94 8.07
N ALA A 240 -6.10 -17.18 8.74
CA ALA A 240 -6.12 -15.73 8.68
C ALA A 240 -5.83 -15.17 7.28
N THR A 241 -5.16 -15.93 6.40
CA THR A 241 -4.88 -15.54 5.01
C THR A 241 -5.06 -16.69 4.03
N ASP A 242 -5.36 -16.36 2.77
CA ASP A 242 -5.48 -17.32 1.67
C ASP A 242 -4.20 -18.14 1.48
N THR A 243 -3.04 -17.47 1.55
CA THR A 243 -1.72 -18.11 1.41
C THR A 243 -1.53 -19.23 2.44
N MET A 244 -1.89 -18.96 3.71
CA MET A 244 -1.82 -20.00 4.74
C MET A 244 -2.87 -21.08 4.55
N ALA A 245 -4.08 -20.73 4.06
CA ALA A 245 -5.13 -21.70 3.78
C ALA A 245 -4.77 -22.65 2.65
N VAL A 246 -4.06 -22.19 1.62
CA VAL A 246 -3.54 -23.05 0.54
C VAL A 246 -2.46 -24.00 1.05
N GLY A 247 -1.65 -23.56 2.02
CA GLY A 247 -0.65 -24.42 2.65
C GLY A 247 -1.25 -25.49 3.59
N ALA A 248 -2.31 -25.13 4.29
CA ALA A 248 -3.00 -25.97 5.29
C ALA A 248 -3.78 -27.13 4.67
#